data_e1cdd1e0499648fbbc4d68ba396944d7
#
_entry.id   e1cdd1e0499648fbbc4d68ba396944d7
#
_cell.length_a   1.000
_cell.length_b   1.000
_cell.length_c   1.000
_cell.angle_alpha   90.00
_cell.angle_beta   90.00
_cell.angle_gamma   90.00
#
_symmetry.space_group_name_H-M   'P 1'
#
loop_
_entity.id
_entity.type
_entity.pdbx_description
1 polymer ?
#
loop_
_entity_poly.entity_id
_entity_poly.type
_entity_poly.pdbx_seq_one_letter_code
_entity_poly.pdbx_strand_id
1 'polypeptide(L)'
;PTQEQIAEKLAVGSQSLKQKMENTIKLAGTIEKESKKLSETLLEKNQLSFEDKKQIEQLLDKQKKLEKAVEEIKALNEKNNFDKEENNVLTEELKEKQKQIDELFNNVLDEKTKELLNKLQQLIDQNKKEQTRNELSKMQMDNKTLKNELDRILELYKQLEFEQNLQNKIDRLSELAQEQKQLSEQSKNKNTSAQELKDKQEQLNKDFSNLKKELQELDEKNQELERPNNYQNPEKETSQIEKNQQQSKQQLEQNNKQNAAEKQQQASEQMQQLADQLQQQQQAGAEQESRVNAQELRRLLENL
;
A
#
# COMPACT_ATOMS: atom_id res chain seq x y z
N PRO A 1 4.91 -0.05 23.61
CA PRO A 1 3.78 -0.59 22.90
C PRO A 1 4.02 -2.06 22.53
N THR A 2 2.97 -2.86 22.50
CA THR A 2 3.07 -4.25 22.02
C THR A 2 3.25 -4.25 20.50
N GLN A 3 3.76 -5.36 19.92
CA GLN A 3 3.87 -5.50 18.45
C GLN A 3 2.52 -5.29 17.75
N GLU A 4 1.44 -5.75 18.36
CA GLU A 4 0.06 -5.56 17.86
C GLU A 4 -0.34 -4.08 17.82
N GLN A 5 -0.04 -3.29 18.86
CA GLN A 5 -0.29 -1.86 18.90
C GLN A 5 0.53 -1.08 17.86
N ILE A 6 1.76 -1.51 17.60
CA ILE A 6 2.61 -0.94 16.55
C ILE A 6 2.01 -1.22 15.17
N ALA A 7 1.65 -2.46 14.90
CA ALA A 7 1.04 -2.86 13.64
C ALA A 7 -0.27 -2.11 13.36
N GLU A 8 -1.13 -1.96 14.36
CA GLU A 8 -2.38 -1.18 14.26
C GLU A 8 -2.10 0.30 13.95
N LYS A 9 -1.14 0.92 14.66
CA LYS A 9 -0.74 2.32 14.41
C LYS A 9 -0.26 2.53 12.98
N LEU A 10 0.58 1.63 12.48
CA LEU A 10 1.12 1.68 11.12
C LEU A 10 0.02 1.48 10.07
N ALA A 11 -0.91 0.56 10.30
CA ALA A 11 -2.05 0.33 9.41
C ALA A 11 -2.97 1.55 9.31
N VAL A 12 -3.29 2.19 10.45
CA VAL A 12 -4.09 3.42 10.50
C VAL A 12 -3.37 4.56 9.77
N GLY A 13 -2.06 4.73 9.97
CA GLY A 13 -1.26 5.72 9.26
C GLY A 13 -1.26 5.52 7.74
N SER A 14 -1.05 4.30 7.28
CA SER A 14 -1.11 3.93 5.87
C SER A 14 -2.49 4.18 5.25
N GLN A 15 -3.55 3.80 5.94
CA GLN A 15 -4.92 4.02 5.46
C GLN A 15 -5.27 5.52 5.37
N SER A 16 -4.85 6.31 6.34
CA SER A 16 -5.05 7.76 6.35
C SER A 16 -4.32 8.42 5.17
N LEU A 17 -3.09 8.02 4.88
CA LEU A 17 -2.31 8.52 3.74
C LEU A 17 -3.00 8.20 2.41
N LYS A 18 -3.38 6.94 2.18
CA LYS A 18 -4.08 6.51 0.95
C LYS A 18 -5.38 7.30 0.73
N GLN A 19 -6.21 7.41 1.74
CA GLN A 19 -7.47 8.14 1.65
C GLN A 19 -7.25 9.62 1.32
N LYS A 20 -6.23 10.25 1.93
CA LYS A 20 -5.88 11.64 1.65
C LYS A 20 -5.38 11.81 0.22
N MET A 21 -4.56 10.89 -0.28
CA MET A 21 -4.12 10.87 -1.68
C MET A 21 -5.30 10.76 -2.65
N GLU A 22 -6.22 9.83 -2.44
CA GLU A 22 -7.42 9.66 -3.27
C GLU A 22 -8.30 10.92 -3.31
N ASN A 23 -8.49 11.58 -2.18
CA ASN A 23 -9.24 12.83 -2.11
C ASN A 23 -8.52 13.97 -2.85
N THR A 24 -7.20 14.03 -2.75
CA THR A 24 -6.38 15.04 -3.43
C THR A 24 -6.38 14.80 -4.95
N ILE A 25 -6.30 13.57 -5.41
CA ILE A 25 -6.43 13.17 -6.81
C ILE A 25 -7.79 13.60 -7.39
N LYS A 26 -8.88 13.36 -6.65
CA LYS A 26 -10.23 13.81 -7.04
C LYS A 26 -10.32 15.34 -7.13
N LEU A 27 -9.70 16.05 -6.19
CA LEU A 27 -9.67 17.52 -6.20
C LEU A 27 -8.88 18.04 -7.40
N ALA A 28 -7.70 17.50 -7.70
CA ALA A 28 -6.90 17.85 -8.88
C ALA A 28 -7.70 17.61 -10.18
N GLY A 29 -8.37 16.46 -10.31
CA GLY A 29 -9.23 16.16 -11.45
C GLY A 29 -10.44 17.09 -11.58
N THR A 30 -10.97 17.61 -10.47
CA THR A 30 -12.04 18.60 -10.48
C THR A 30 -11.52 19.95 -11.01
N ILE A 31 -10.36 20.40 -10.53
CA ILE A 31 -9.73 21.64 -10.97
C ILE A 31 -9.34 21.55 -12.45
N GLU A 32 -8.78 20.42 -12.90
CA GLU A 32 -8.48 20.15 -14.31
C GLU A 32 -9.70 20.38 -15.19
N LYS A 33 -10.85 19.75 -14.85
CA LYS A 33 -12.10 19.85 -15.63
C LYS A 33 -12.69 21.25 -15.61
N GLU A 34 -12.70 21.92 -14.46
CA GLU A 34 -13.23 23.27 -14.32
C GLU A 34 -12.36 24.29 -15.05
N SER A 35 -11.02 24.18 -14.97
CA SER A 35 -10.09 25.04 -15.72
C SER A 35 -10.30 24.91 -17.22
N LYS A 36 -10.46 23.67 -17.72
CA LYS A 36 -10.74 23.38 -19.12
C LYS A 36 -12.04 24.04 -19.55
N LYS A 37 -13.14 23.81 -18.82
CA LYS A 37 -14.45 24.36 -19.12
C LYS A 37 -14.43 25.90 -19.15
N LEU A 38 -13.79 26.53 -18.18
CA LEU A 38 -13.66 27.99 -18.14
C LEU A 38 -12.83 28.52 -19.31
N SER A 39 -11.70 27.90 -19.62
CA SER A 39 -10.86 28.25 -20.76
C SER A 39 -11.65 28.17 -22.08
N GLU A 40 -12.46 27.11 -22.30
CA GLU A 40 -13.32 26.95 -23.48
C GLU A 40 -14.43 28.00 -23.51
N THR A 41 -15.10 28.26 -22.40
CA THR A 41 -16.14 29.29 -22.30
C THR A 41 -15.61 30.69 -22.67
N LEU A 42 -14.36 31.02 -22.27
CA LEU A 42 -13.74 32.28 -22.60
C LEU A 42 -13.36 32.44 -24.07
N LEU A 43 -13.28 31.35 -24.86
CA LEU A 43 -13.03 31.44 -26.30
C LEU A 43 -14.14 32.24 -27.02
N GLU A 44 -15.39 32.01 -26.63
CA GLU A 44 -16.58 32.58 -27.30
C GLU A 44 -16.93 33.97 -26.80
N LYS A 45 -16.20 34.50 -25.78
CA LYS A 45 -16.50 35.79 -25.15
C LYS A 45 -15.51 36.88 -25.61
N ASN A 46 -15.96 38.13 -25.64
CA ASN A 46 -15.08 39.25 -25.93
C ASN A 46 -14.36 39.80 -24.70
N GLN A 47 -14.95 39.66 -23.52
CA GLN A 47 -14.38 40.11 -22.23
C GLN A 47 -14.80 39.20 -21.07
N LEU A 48 -14.14 39.33 -19.92
CA LEU A 48 -14.53 38.63 -18.69
C LEU A 48 -15.80 39.23 -18.11
N SER A 49 -16.82 38.41 -17.90
CA SER A 49 -18.01 38.79 -17.15
C SER A 49 -17.76 38.72 -15.64
N PHE A 50 -18.64 39.32 -14.85
CA PHE A 50 -18.62 39.21 -13.41
C PHE A 50 -18.68 37.74 -12.94
N GLU A 51 -19.53 36.94 -13.59
CA GLU A 51 -19.68 35.51 -13.28
C GLU A 51 -18.42 34.73 -13.61
N ASP A 52 -17.75 35.03 -14.74
CA ASP A 52 -16.47 34.39 -15.07
C ASP A 52 -15.40 34.66 -14.01
N LYS A 53 -15.28 35.93 -13.56
CA LYS A 53 -14.34 36.30 -12.50
C LYS A 53 -14.61 35.54 -11.21
N LYS A 54 -15.87 35.46 -10.80
CA LYS A 54 -16.28 34.72 -9.61
C LYS A 54 -15.95 33.23 -9.70
N GLN A 55 -16.20 32.59 -10.87
CA GLN A 55 -15.86 31.17 -11.07
C GLN A 55 -14.35 30.93 -11.04
N ILE A 56 -13.56 31.85 -11.59
CA ILE A 56 -12.10 31.77 -11.54
C ILE A 56 -11.61 31.93 -10.11
N GLU A 57 -12.14 32.86 -9.33
CA GLU A 57 -11.81 33.02 -7.91
C GLU A 57 -12.11 31.75 -7.10
N GLN A 58 -13.25 31.11 -7.33
CA GLN A 58 -13.59 29.82 -6.71
C GLN A 58 -12.60 28.71 -7.11
N LEU A 59 -12.16 28.71 -8.36
CA LEU A 59 -11.16 27.78 -8.85
C LEU A 59 -9.79 28.00 -8.19
N LEU A 60 -9.38 29.28 -8.01
CA LEU A 60 -8.16 29.63 -7.29
C LEU A 60 -8.20 29.17 -5.82
N ASP A 61 -9.36 29.29 -5.16
CA ASP A 61 -9.53 28.79 -3.79
C ASP A 61 -9.42 27.25 -3.72
N LYS A 62 -9.95 26.54 -4.73
CA LYS A 62 -9.76 25.07 -4.83
C LYS A 62 -8.28 24.71 -5.03
N GLN A 63 -7.58 25.47 -5.87
CA GLN A 63 -6.15 25.26 -6.10
C GLN A 63 -5.32 25.45 -4.83
N LYS A 64 -5.60 26.48 -4.02
CA LYS A 64 -4.96 26.69 -2.70
C LYS A 64 -5.24 25.52 -1.74
N LYS A 65 -6.46 24.96 -1.77
CA LYS A 65 -6.79 23.78 -0.97
C LYS A 65 -6.02 22.55 -1.45
N LEU A 66 -5.85 22.40 -2.77
CA LEU A 66 -5.07 21.32 -3.37
C LEU A 66 -3.60 21.38 -2.93
N GLU A 67 -2.97 22.55 -2.98
CA GLU A 67 -1.59 22.74 -2.53
C GLU A 67 -1.41 22.32 -1.06
N LYS A 68 -2.31 22.77 -0.17
CA LYS A 68 -2.30 22.35 1.23
C LYS A 68 -2.47 20.84 1.38
N ALA A 69 -3.38 20.24 0.61
CA ALA A 69 -3.60 18.80 0.66
C ALA A 69 -2.35 18.00 0.25
N VAL A 70 -1.59 18.48 -0.75
CA VAL A 70 -0.32 17.84 -1.15
C VAL A 70 0.76 18.01 -0.07
N GLU A 71 0.88 19.21 0.55
CA GLU A 71 1.80 19.41 1.68
C GLU A 71 1.46 18.48 2.86
N GLU A 72 0.17 18.30 3.16
CA GLU A 72 -0.28 17.38 4.21
C GLU A 72 0.00 15.90 3.87
N ILE A 73 -0.11 15.50 2.59
CA ILE A 73 0.28 14.14 2.14
C ILE A 73 1.77 13.92 2.36
N LYS A 74 2.62 14.89 1.99
CA LYS A 74 4.07 14.81 2.21
C LYS A 74 4.40 14.61 3.69
N ALA A 75 3.82 15.43 4.56
CA ALA A 75 4.03 15.33 6.01
C ALA A 75 3.53 13.98 6.59
N LEU A 76 2.40 13.45 6.10
CA LEU A 76 1.91 12.13 6.51
C LEU A 76 2.82 11.02 6.03
N ASN A 77 3.36 11.11 4.80
CA ASN A 77 4.30 10.13 4.29
C ASN A 77 5.59 10.10 5.12
N GLU A 78 6.19 11.27 5.38
CA GLU A 78 7.38 11.39 6.23
C GLU A 78 7.15 10.80 7.63
N LYS A 79 6.01 11.10 8.24
CA LYS A 79 5.65 10.52 9.54
C LYS A 79 5.50 9.01 9.49
N ASN A 80 4.81 8.48 8.48
CA ASN A 80 4.63 7.04 8.34
C ASN A 80 5.96 6.32 8.11
N ASN A 81 6.87 6.92 7.35
CA ASN A 81 8.20 6.38 7.11
C ASN A 81 9.03 6.35 8.39
N PHE A 82 9.02 7.45 9.15
CA PHE A 82 9.68 7.50 10.45
C PHE A 82 9.16 6.41 11.39
N ASP A 83 7.83 6.26 11.49
CA ASP A 83 7.21 5.22 12.32
C ASP A 83 7.60 3.79 11.86
N LYS A 84 7.76 3.55 10.56
CA LYS A 84 8.21 2.26 10.01
C LYS A 84 9.69 1.98 10.28
N GLU A 85 10.54 2.99 10.11
CA GLU A 85 11.99 2.88 10.37
C GLU A 85 12.27 2.64 11.86
N GLU A 86 11.63 3.40 12.75
CA GLU A 86 11.79 3.25 14.21
C GLU A 86 11.44 1.83 14.68
N ASN A 87 10.51 1.17 14.00
CA ASN A 87 10.07 -0.19 14.35
C ASN A 87 10.73 -1.29 13.49
N ASN A 88 11.72 -0.97 12.66
CA ASN A 88 12.44 -1.90 11.77
C ASN A 88 11.52 -2.82 10.94
N VAL A 89 10.43 -2.27 10.42
CA VAL A 89 9.37 -3.04 9.74
C VAL A 89 9.72 -3.35 8.27
N LEU A 90 10.72 -2.67 7.70
CA LEU A 90 11.08 -2.79 6.29
C LEU A 90 12.39 -3.54 6.10
N THR A 91 12.41 -4.46 5.14
CA THR A 91 13.65 -5.03 4.59
C THR A 91 14.42 -3.97 3.79
N GLU A 92 15.70 -4.19 3.51
CA GLU A 92 16.52 -3.24 2.73
C GLU A 92 15.95 -3.00 1.33
N GLU A 93 15.40 -4.01 0.69
CA GLU A 93 14.74 -3.89 -0.61
C GLU A 93 13.49 -2.99 -0.54
N LEU A 94 12.64 -3.17 0.46
CA LEU A 94 11.45 -2.34 0.67
C LEU A 94 11.80 -0.89 1.07
N LYS A 95 12.92 -0.68 1.78
CA LYS A 95 13.44 0.67 2.07
C LYS A 95 13.85 1.40 0.80
N GLU A 96 14.48 0.71 -0.16
CA GLU A 96 14.85 1.32 -1.43
C GLU A 96 13.63 1.73 -2.26
N LYS A 97 12.59 0.89 -2.33
CA LYS A 97 11.30 1.24 -2.96
C LYS A 97 10.63 2.42 -2.25
N GLN A 98 10.69 2.46 -0.92
CA GLN A 98 10.17 3.59 -0.16
C GLN A 98 10.88 4.91 -0.50
N LYS A 99 12.21 4.91 -0.63
CA LYS A 99 12.98 6.10 -1.05
C LYS A 99 12.56 6.59 -2.43
N GLN A 100 12.32 5.70 -3.39
CA GLN A 100 11.85 6.08 -4.72
C GLN A 100 10.47 6.76 -4.66
N ILE A 101 9.58 6.28 -3.80
CA ILE A 101 8.28 6.93 -3.55
C ILE A 101 8.49 8.32 -2.95
N ASP A 102 9.39 8.47 -1.98
CA ASP A 102 9.70 9.75 -1.32
C ASP A 102 10.28 10.78 -2.30
N GLU A 103 11.16 10.34 -3.21
CA GLU A 103 11.68 11.20 -4.28
C GLU A 103 10.57 11.68 -5.21
N LEU A 104 9.62 10.82 -5.58
CA LEU A 104 8.45 11.21 -6.37
C LEU A 104 7.58 12.22 -5.60
N PHE A 105 7.33 12.02 -4.32
CA PHE A 105 6.59 12.98 -3.50
C PHE A 105 7.28 14.34 -3.41
N ASN A 106 8.59 14.37 -3.31
CA ASN A 106 9.36 15.62 -3.24
C ASN A 106 9.26 16.44 -4.53
N ASN A 107 9.08 15.77 -5.67
CA ASN A 107 9.02 16.40 -7.00
C ASN A 107 7.60 16.82 -7.42
N VAL A 108 6.56 16.38 -6.73
CA VAL A 108 5.15 16.58 -7.12
C VAL A 108 4.66 18.03 -7.05
N LEU A 109 5.28 18.89 -6.23
CA LEU A 109 4.95 20.34 -6.18
C LEU A 109 6.15 21.19 -6.53
N ASP A 110 6.04 21.85 -7.67
CA ASP A 110 6.98 22.88 -8.09
C ASP A 110 6.49 24.28 -7.64
N GLU A 111 7.40 25.22 -7.37
CA GLU A 111 7.09 26.62 -7.03
C GLU A 111 6.26 27.34 -8.11
N LYS A 112 6.30 26.84 -9.35
CA LYS A 112 5.54 27.37 -10.49
C LYS A 112 4.05 27.51 -10.24
N THR A 113 3.45 26.64 -9.41
CA THR A 113 2.01 26.71 -9.11
C THR A 113 1.65 27.94 -8.31
N LYS A 114 2.50 28.38 -7.37
CA LYS A 114 2.27 29.61 -6.59
C LYS A 114 2.34 30.88 -7.46
N GLU A 115 3.27 30.91 -8.42
CA GLU A 115 3.37 32.01 -9.39
C GLU A 115 2.13 32.07 -10.30
N LEU A 116 1.63 30.92 -10.74
CA LEU A 116 0.41 30.82 -11.57
C LEU A 116 -0.81 31.44 -10.86
N LEU A 117 -1.01 31.15 -9.58
CA LEU A 117 -2.12 31.68 -8.78
C LEU A 117 -2.08 33.21 -8.69
N ASN A 118 -0.92 33.76 -8.35
CA ASN A 118 -0.74 35.21 -8.25
C ASN A 118 -0.96 35.90 -9.59
N LYS A 119 -0.46 35.30 -10.66
CA LYS A 119 -0.62 35.83 -12.01
C LYS A 119 -2.08 35.81 -12.47
N LEU A 120 -2.82 34.73 -12.24
CA LEU A 120 -4.24 34.64 -12.56
C LEU A 120 -5.05 35.71 -11.82
N GLN A 121 -4.80 35.93 -10.54
CA GLN A 121 -5.46 36.97 -9.76
C GLN A 121 -5.25 38.36 -10.39
N GLN A 122 -4.02 38.71 -10.72
CA GLN A 122 -3.71 39.98 -11.37
C GLN A 122 -4.39 40.16 -12.74
N LEU A 123 -4.46 39.09 -13.54
CA LEU A 123 -5.06 39.13 -14.86
C LEU A 123 -6.60 39.31 -14.81
N ILE A 124 -7.26 38.75 -13.80
CA ILE A 124 -8.69 38.93 -13.53
C ILE A 124 -8.96 40.42 -13.19
N ASP A 125 -8.16 41.00 -12.29
CA ASP A 125 -8.30 42.40 -11.88
C ASP A 125 -8.09 43.36 -13.05
N GLN A 126 -7.16 43.04 -13.94
CA GLN A 126 -6.88 43.82 -15.16
C GLN A 126 -7.83 43.52 -16.33
N ASN A 127 -8.80 42.63 -16.16
CA ASN A 127 -9.77 42.20 -17.21
C ASN A 127 -9.12 41.68 -18.52
N LYS A 128 -7.96 41.03 -18.43
CA LYS A 128 -7.17 40.53 -19.57
C LYS A 128 -7.61 39.12 -19.98
N LYS A 129 -8.74 39.03 -20.72
CA LYS A 129 -9.39 37.76 -21.09
C LYS A 129 -8.44 36.72 -21.69
N GLU A 130 -7.70 37.07 -22.76
CA GLU A 130 -6.87 36.11 -23.51
C GLU A 130 -5.71 35.57 -22.64
N GLN A 131 -5.08 36.42 -21.82
CA GLN A 131 -4.03 36.00 -20.92
C GLN A 131 -4.60 35.13 -19.79
N THR A 132 -5.77 35.49 -19.24
CA THR A 132 -6.48 34.66 -18.25
C THR A 132 -6.81 33.29 -18.80
N ARG A 133 -7.31 33.19 -20.02
CA ARG A 133 -7.59 31.93 -20.69
C ARG A 133 -6.34 31.06 -20.85
N ASN A 134 -5.23 31.65 -21.25
CA ASN A 134 -3.96 30.94 -21.42
C ASN A 134 -3.45 30.39 -20.08
N GLU A 135 -3.55 31.16 -18.99
CA GLU A 135 -3.16 30.69 -17.66
C GLU A 135 -4.11 29.61 -17.12
N LEU A 136 -5.41 29.67 -17.42
CA LEU A 136 -6.36 28.58 -17.12
C LEU A 136 -6.02 27.30 -17.87
N SER A 137 -5.57 27.41 -19.13
CA SER A 137 -5.12 26.23 -19.90
C SER A 137 -3.84 25.63 -19.30
N LYS A 138 -2.91 26.44 -18.80
CA LYS A 138 -1.75 25.95 -18.06
C LYS A 138 -2.18 25.26 -16.76
N MET A 139 -3.04 25.88 -15.97
CA MET A 139 -3.59 25.29 -14.75
C MET A 139 -4.25 23.94 -15.02
N GLN A 140 -5.00 23.80 -16.11
CA GLN A 140 -5.55 22.51 -16.54
C GLN A 140 -4.46 21.46 -16.77
N MET A 141 -3.40 21.81 -17.53
CA MET A 141 -2.30 20.89 -17.84
C MET A 141 -1.54 20.48 -16.59
N ASP A 142 -1.21 21.45 -15.72
CA ASP A 142 -0.49 21.22 -14.48
C ASP A 142 -1.27 20.30 -13.53
N ASN A 143 -2.59 20.54 -13.38
CA ASN A 143 -3.43 19.67 -12.55
C ASN A 143 -3.65 18.28 -13.13
N LYS A 144 -3.67 18.15 -14.46
CA LYS A 144 -3.69 16.84 -15.14
C LYS A 144 -2.39 16.07 -14.84
N THR A 145 -1.25 16.73 -14.95
CA THR A 145 0.06 16.14 -14.63
C THR A 145 0.12 15.74 -13.17
N LEU A 146 -0.22 16.65 -12.25
CA LEU A 146 -0.26 16.40 -10.82
C LEU A 146 -1.14 15.20 -10.47
N LYS A 147 -2.34 15.15 -11.05
CA LYS A 147 -3.26 14.02 -10.85
C LYS A 147 -2.60 12.70 -11.26
N ASN A 148 -2.00 12.64 -12.45
CA ASN A 148 -1.38 11.42 -12.96
C ASN A 148 -0.17 11.00 -12.11
N GLU A 149 0.61 11.95 -11.62
CA GLU A 149 1.73 11.68 -10.72
C GLU A 149 1.26 11.15 -9.36
N LEU A 150 0.23 11.75 -8.78
CA LEU A 150 -0.36 11.28 -7.53
C LEU A 150 -1.02 9.89 -7.68
N ASP A 151 -1.71 9.62 -8.79
CA ASP A 151 -2.26 8.29 -9.12
C ASP A 151 -1.12 7.25 -9.16
N ARG A 152 -0.01 7.58 -9.82
CA ARG A 152 1.17 6.71 -9.89
C ARG A 152 1.81 6.47 -8.52
N ILE A 153 1.97 7.51 -7.73
CA ILE A 153 2.52 7.39 -6.36
C ILE A 153 1.62 6.53 -5.48
N LEU A 154 0.30 6.73 -5.57
CA LEU A 154 -0.67 5.93 -4.82
C LEU A 154 -0.58 4.44 -5.18
N GLU A 155 -0.44 4.12 -6.47
CA GLU A 155 -0.30 2.74 -6.92
C GLU A 155 1.00 2.12 -6.41
N LEU A 156 2.14 2.82 -6.53
CA LEU A 156 3.43 2.35 -5.98
C LEU A 156 3.36 2.15 -4.46
N TYR A 157 2.66 3.04 -3.75
CA TYR A 157 2.47 2.90 -2.30
C TYR A 157 1.64 1.67 -1.94
N LYS A 158 0.55 1.40 -2.69
CA LYS A 158 -0.26 0.19 -2.52
C LYS A 158 0.55 -1.09 -2.79
N GLN A 159 1.39 -1.09 -3.83
CA GLN A 159 2.28 -2.22 -4.13
C GLN A 159 3.29 -2.46 -3.01
N LEU A 160 3.95 -1.40 -2.53
CA LEU A 160 4.87 -1.50 -1.40
C LEU A 160 4.18 -2.03 -0.14
N GLU A 161 2.97 -1.56 0.16
CA GLU A 161 2.17 -2.03 1.30
C GLU A 161 1.82 -3.53 1.15
N PHE A 162 1.47 -3.97 -0.05
CA PHE A 162 1.21 -5.38 -0.34
C PHE A 162 2.46 -6.23 -0.08
N GLU A 163 3.61 -5.86 -0.63
CA GLU A 163 4.87 -6.59 -0.47
C GLU A 163 5.32 -6.67 1.00
N GLN A 164 5.18 -5.57 1.74
CA GLN A 164 5.45 -5.52 3.16
C GLN A 164 4.53 -6.45 3.95
N ASN A 165 3.22 -6.44 3.66
CA ASN A 165 2.27 -7.32 4.31
C ASN A 165 2.57 -8.79 3.98
N LEU A 166 2.92 -9.12 2.74
CA LEU A 166 3.31 -10.47 2.36
C LEU A 166 4.55 -10.93 3.14
N GLN A 167 5.59 -10.10 3.23
CA GLN A 167 6.78 -10.41 4.01
C GLN A 167 6.45 -10.70 5.48
N ASN A 168 5.64 -9.86 6.10
CA ASN A 168 5.20 -10.06 7.49
C ASN A 168 4.45 -11.39 7.68
N LYS A 169 3.66 -11.84 6.69
CA LYS A 169 2.96 -13.14 6.75
C LYS A 169 3.92 -14.31 6.57
N ILE A 170 4.93 -14.18 5.71
CA ILE A 170 6.00 -15.17 5.53
C ILE A 170 6.77 -15.34 6.84
N ASP A 171 7.18 -14.24 7.47
CA ASP A 171 7.91 -14.27 8.73
C ASP A 171 7.07 -14.91 9.84
N ARG A 172 5.80 -14.51 9.97
CA ARG A 172 4.88 -15.09 10.95
C ARG A 172 4.63 -16.58 10.74
N LEU A 173 4.52 -17.00 9.47
CA LEU A 173 4.37 -18.41 9.11
C LEU A 173 5.60 -19.22 9.52
N SER A 174 6.80 -18.69 9.31
CA SER A 174 8.05 -19.30 9.74
C SER A 174 8.17 -19.41 11.26
N GLU A 175 7.75 -18.37 11.99
CA GLU A 175 7.68 -18.41 13.47
C GLU A 175 6.71 -19.50 13.96
N LEU A 176 5.48 -19.54 13.40
CA LEU A 176 4.51 -20.58 13.75
C LEU A 176 5.01 -21.99 13.43
N ALA A 177 5.77 -22.15 12.32
CA ALA A 177 6.41 -23.42 11.99
C ALA A 177 7.40 -23.84 13.07
N GLN A 178 8.22 -22.93 13.57
CA GLN A 178 9.18 -23.19 14.65
C GLN A 178 8.49 -23.51 15.98
N GLU A 179 7.46 -22.74 16.34
CA GLU A 179 6.67 -22.97 17.56
C GLU A 179 5.97 -24.35 17.51
N GLN A 180 5.41 -24.72 16.34
CA GLN A 180 4.78 -26.02 16.13
C GLN A 180 5.80 -27.17 16.22
N LYS A 181 7.03 -26.97 15.72
CA LYS A 181 8.13 -27.92 15.83
C LYS A 181 8.55 -28.12 17.30
N GLN A 182 8.72 -27.02 18.03
CA GLN A 182 9.06 -27.08 19.46
C GLN A 182 7.97 -27.81 20.25
N LEU A 183 6.69 -27.59 19.93
CA LEU A 183 5.60 -28.31 20.56
C LEU A 183 5.64 -29.82 20.22
N SER A 184 6.01 -30.20 18.99
CA SER A 184 6.24 -31.60 18.63
C SER A 184 7.33 -32.25 19.48
N GLU A 185 8.44 -31.56 19.69
CA GLU A 185 9.52 -32.05 20.54
C GLU A 185 9.09 -32.20 22.01
N GLN A 186 8.34 -31.23 22.54
CA GLN A 186 7.74 -31.29 23.87
C GLN A 186 6.76 -32.45 24.01
N SER A 187 5.99 -32.75 22.98
CA SER A 187 5.03 -33.88 22.97
C SER A 187 5.71 -35.25 23.00
N LYS A 188 6.94 -35.36 22.48
CA LYS A 188 7.76 -36.59 22.60
C LYS A 188 8.28 -36.80 24.03
N ASN A 189 8.33 -35.76 24.87
CA ASN A 189 8.77 -35.85 26.24
C ASN A 189 7.65 -36.40 27.15
N LYS A 190 7.90 -37.50 27.83
CA LYS A 190 6.90 -38.15 28.68
C LYS A 190 6.49 -37.31 29.88
N ASN A 191 7.36 -36.42 30.35
CA ASN A 191 7.18 -35.63 31.57
C ASN A 191 6.30 -34.37 31.34
N THR A 192 6.06 -33.94 30.08
CA THR A 192 5.22 -32.76 29.80
C THR A 192 3.75 -33.12 30.02
N SER A 193 2.99 -32.24 30.65
CA SER A 193 1.54 -32.42 30.87
C SER A 193 0.78 -32.45 29.57
N ALA A 194 -0.14 -33.41 29.38
CA ALA A 194 -1.01 -33.44 28.22
C ALA A 194 -1.93 -32.20 28.13
N GLN A 195 -2.33 -31.64 29.27
CA GLN A 195 -3.13 -30.40 29.29
C GLN A 195 -2.32 -29.22 28.81
N GLU A 196 -1.07 -29.06 29.25
CA GLU A 196 -0.18 -28.00 28.79
C GLU A 196 0.06 -28.06 27.28
N LEU A 197 0.30 -29.26 26.74
CA LEU A 197 0.48 -29.48 25.29
C LEU A 197 -0.79 -29.12 24.50
N LYS A 198 -1.95 -29.46 25.04
CA LYS A 198 -3.25 -29.14 24.43
C LYS A 198 -3.48 -27.63 24.39
N ASP A 199 -3.23 -26.92 25.49
CA ASP A 199 -3.43 -25.48 25.57
C ASP A 199 -2.51 -24.74 24.57
N LYS A 200 -1.25 -25.18 24.46
CA LYS A 200 -0.30 -24.65 23.44
C LYS A 200 -0.75 -24.93 22.01
N GLN A 201 -1.24 -26.18 21.75
CA GLN A 201 -1.73 -26.53 20.42
C GLN A 201 -2.97 -25.71 20.05
N GLU A 202 -3.87 -25.48 21.01
CA GLU A 202 -5.05 -24.65 20.76
C GLU A 202 -4.70 -23.21 20.42
N GLN A 203 -3.68 -22.65 21.10
CA GLN A 203 -3.18 -21.31 20.79
C GLN A 203 -2.58 -21.27 19.37
N LEU A 204 -1.73 -22.23 19.01
CA LEU A 204 -1.14 -22.32 17.67
C LEU A 204 -2.20 -22.48 16.58
N ASN A 205 -3.25 -23.26 16.83
CA ASN A 205 -4.37 -23.41 15.89
C ASN A 205 -5.09 -22.09 15.65
N LYS A 206 -5.31 -21.33 16.73
CA LYS A 206 -5.96 -20.00 16.65
C LYS A 206 -5.08 -19.01 15.89
N ASP A 207 -3.80 -18.96 16.20
CA ASP A 207 -2.86 -18.04 15.56
C ASP A 207 -2.72 -18.36 14.07
N PHE A 208 -2.64 -19.63 13.70
CA PHE A 208 -2.61 -20.05 12.31
C PHE A 208 -3.93 -19.74 11.57
N SER A 209 -5.08 -19.96 12.21
CA SER A 209 -6.39 -19.61 11.63
C SER A 209 -6.54 -18.10 11.37
N ASN A 210 -5.97 -17.25 12.23
CA ASN A 210 -5.92 -15.82 12.00
C ASN A 210 -5.01 -15.50 10.80
N LEU A 211 -3.81 -16.08 10.74
CA LEU A 211 -2.90 -15.89 9.62
C LEU A 211 -3.51 -16.32 8.28
N LYS A 212 -4.25 -17.44 8.26
CA LYS A 212 -4.98 -17.89 7.06
C LYS A 212 -5.98 -16.85 6.55
N LYS A 213 -6.74 -16.21 7.44
CA LYS A 213 -7.66 -15.13 7.08
C LYS A 213 -6.91 -13.92 6.51
N GLU A 214 -5.79 -13.56 7.14
CA GLU A 214 -4.97 -12.46 6.68
C GLU A 214 -4.33 -12.72 5.30
N LEU A 215 -3.99 -13.96 4.97
CA LEU A 215 -3.54 -14.36 3.63
C LEU A 215 -4.66 -14.23 2.59
N GLN A 216 -5.90 -14.54 2.97
CA GLN A 216 -7.05 -14.34 2.10
C GLN A 216 -7.33 -12.84 1.87
N GLU A 217 -7.31 -12.02 2.92
CA GLU A 217 -7.45 -10.55 2.81
C GLU A 217 -6.34 -9.94 1.94
N LEU A 218 -5.14 -10.52 1.98
CA LEU A 218 -4.02 -10.09 1.14
C LEU A 218 -4.29 -10.37 -0.35
N ASP A 219 -4.95 -11.47 -0.68
CA ASP A 219 -5.39 -11.77 -2.05
C ASP A 219 -6.41 -10.74 -2.56
N GLU A 220 -7.38 -10.38 -1.74
CA GLU A 220 -8.36 -9.34 -2.06
C GLU A 220 -7.67 -7.99 -2.35
N LYS A 221 -6.72 -7.58 -1.51
CA LYS A 221 -5.93 -6.37 -1.71
C LYS A 221 -5.05 -6.43 -2.97
N ASN A 222 -4.52 -7.60 -3.32
CA ASN A 222 -3.76 -7.79 -4.55
C ASN A 222 -4.63 -7.56 -5.79
N GLN A 223 -5.88 -8.01 -5.77
CA GLN A 223 -6.82 -7.81 -6.87
C GLN A 223 -7.27 -6.36 -7.04
N GLU A 224 -7.13 -5.50 -6.01
CA GLU A 224 -7.40 -4.07 -6.09
C GLU A 224 -6.26 -3.25 -6.72
N LEU A 225 -5.08 -3.85 -6.93
CA LEU A 225 -3.95 -3.19 -7.59
C LEU A 225 -4.21 -3.06 -9.09
N GLU A 226 -3.76 -1.98 -9.72
CA GLU A 226 -3.81 -1.81 -11.17
C GLU A 226 -3.02 -2.92 -11.89
N ARG A 227 -1.92 -3.35 -11.27
CA ARG A 227 -1.09 -4.48 -11.72
C ARG A 227 -0.95 -5.47 -10.58
N PRO A 228 -1.84 -6.45 -10.44
CA PRO A 228 -1.76 -7.45 -9.39
C PRO A 228 -0.42 -8.19 -9.41
N ASN A 229 0.13 -8.43 -8.23
CA ASN A 229 1.31 -9.27 -8.08
C ASN A 229 0.98 -10.74 -8.39
N ASN A 230 2.00 -11.54 -8.71
CA ASN A 230 1.85 -12.97 -8.95
C ASN A 230 1.67 -13.76 -7.64
N TYR A 231 0.76 -13.30 -6.81
CA TYR A 231 0.38 -13.93 -5.55
C TYR A 231 -0.82 -14.86 -5.78
N GLN A 232 -0.75 -16.07 -5.23
CA GLN A 232 -1.84 -17.02 -5.24
C GLN A 232 -2.19 -17.40 -3.81
N ASN A 233 -3.44 -17.20 -3.43
CA ASN A 233 -3.93 -17.57 -2.10
C ASN A 233 -3.74 -19.07 -1.86
N PRO A 234 -2.95 -19.48 -0.84
CA PRO A 234 -2.60 -20.89 -0.59
C PRO A 234 -3.70 -21.63 0.19
N GLU A 235 -4.93 -21.63 -0.31
CA GLU A 235 -6.08 -22.22 0.38
C GLU A 235 -5.94 -23.72 0.64
N LYS A 236 -5.37 -24.47 -0.30
CA LYS A 236 -5.17 -25.93 -0.16
C LYS A 236 -4.13 -26.25 0.91
N GLU A 237 -3.00 -25.55 0.86
CA GLU A 237 -1.89 -25.71 1.78
C GLU A 237 -2.31 -25.35 3.21
N THR A 238 -2.95 -24.21 3.39
CA THR A 238 -3.45 -23.75 4.70
C THR A 238 -4.52 -24.69 5.27
N SER A 239 -5.42 -25.22 4.44
CA SER A 239 -6.43 -26.18 4.87
C SER A 239 -5.81 -27.52 5.31
N GLN A 240 -4.73 -27.98 4.64
CA GLN A 240 -4.01 -29.18 5.05
C GLN A 240 -3.26 -29.00 6.37
N ILE A 241 -2.66 -27.83 6.60
CA ILE A 241 -2.02 -27.47 7.86
C ILE A 241 -3.04 -27.48 9.00
N GLU A 242 -4.18 -26.80 8.84
CA GLU A 242 -5.26 -26.78 9.84
C GLU A 242 -5.74 -28.19 10.19
N LYS A 243 -5.87 -29.08 9.19
CA LYS A 243 -6.25 -30.47 9.41
C LYS A 243 -5.26 -31.20 10.29
N ASN A 244 -3.97 -31.06 10.05
CA ASN A 244 -2.92 -31.68 10.86
C ASN A 244 -2.91 -31.10 12.29
N GLN A 245 -3.08 -29.79 12.46
CA GLN A 245 -3.19 -29.16 13.77
C GLN A 245 -4.41 -29.65 14.56
N GLN A 246 -5.58 -29.78 13.91
CA GLN A 246 -6.77 -30.35 14.54
C GLN A 246 -6.61 -31.80 14.93
N GLN A 247 -6.00 -32.63 14.06
CA GLN A 247 -5.67 -34.02 14.38
C GLN A 247 -4.71 -34.12 15.56
N SER A 248 -3.69 -33.25 15.62
CA SER A 248 -2.80 -33.18 16.77
C SER A 248 -3.56 -32.90 18.07
N LYS A 249 -4.45 -31.89 18.08
CA LYS A 249 -5.29 -31.55 19.23
C LYS A 249 -6.12 -32.77 19.68
N GLN A 250 -6.78 -33.48 18.75
CA GLN A 250 -7.55 -34.69 19.03
C GLN A 250 -6.70 -35.81 19.64
N GLN A 251 -5.47 -36.02 19.14
CA GLN A 251 -4.55 -37.02 19.69
C GLN A 251 -4.11 -36.65 21.14
N LEU A 252 -3.91 -35.35 21.43
CA LEU A 252 -3.63 -34.88 22.78
C LEU A 252 -4.81 -35.10 23.71
N GLU A 253 -6.03 -34.88 23.27
CA GLU A 253 -7.27 -35.17 24.03
C GLU A 253 -7.41 -36.65 24.37
N GLN A 254 -6.93 -37.53 23.50
CA GLN A 254 -6.86 -38.97 23.70
C GLN A 254 -5.60 -39.40 24.48
N ASN A 255 -4.81 -38.47 25.00
CA ASN A 255 -3.53 -38.69 25.68
C ASN A 255 -2.47 -39.45 24.83
N ASN A 256 -2.61 -39.41 23.51
CA ASN A 256 -1.69 -40.02 22.56
C ASN A 256 -0.66 -39.01 22.06
N LYS A 257 0.30 -38.71 22.93
CA LYS A 257 1.32 -37.67 22.70
C LYS A 257 2.22 -37.97 21.49
N GLN A 258 2.51 -39.25 21.22
CA GLN A 258 3.39 -39.62 20.10
C GLN A 258 2.74 -39.34 18.75
N ASN A 259 1.49 -39.75 18.55
CA ASN A 259 0.75 -39.45 17.32
C ASN A 259 0.49 -37.93 17.18
N ALA A 260 0.28 -37.24 18.30
CA ALA A 260 0.17 -35.79 18.30
C ALA A 260 1.47 -35.14 17.81
N ALA A 261 2.62 -35.60 18.30
CA ALA A 261 3.94 -35.10 17.89
C ALA A 261 4.20 -35.29 16.39
N GLU A 262 3.78 -36.42 15.81
CA GLU A 262 3.89 -36.66 14.38
C GLU A 262 3.05 -35.67 13.56
N LYS A 263 1.81 -35.38 14.00
CA LYS A 263 0.94 -34.40 13.35
C LYS A 263 1.45 -32.98 13.49
N GLN A 264 2.03 -32.64 14.63
CA GLN A 264 2.69 -31.36 14.89
C GLN A 264 3.90 -31.16 13.98
N GLN A 265 4.72 -32.20 13.82
CA GLN A 265 5.87 -32.17 12.92
C GLN A 265 5.42 -31.96 11.45
N GLN A 266 4.40 -32.70 11.00
CA GLN A 266 3.85 -32.54 9.66
C GLN A 266 3.30 -31.11 9.43
N ALA A 267 2.57 -30.55 10.39
CA ALA A 267 2.07 -29.18 10.31
C ALA A 267 3.22 -28.15 10.24
N SER A 268 4.27 -28.32 11.06
CA SER A 268 5.46 -27.48 11.04
C SER A 268 6.16 -27.49 9.68
N GLU A 269 6.42 -28.67 9.14
CA GLU A 269 7.08 -28.83 7.83
C GLU A 269 6.26 -28.20 6.71
N GLN A 270 4.94 -28.36 6.74
CA GLN A 270 4.05 -27.76 5.74
C GLN A 270 4.00 -26.23 5.87
N MET A 271 4.02 -25.68 7.08
CA MET A 271 4.12 -24.22 7.30
C MET A 271 5.43 -23.67 6.75
N GLN A 272 6.56 -24.36 6.99
CA GLN A 272 7.85 -23.92 6.46
C GLN A 272 7.87 -24.00 4.92
N GLN A 273 7.37 -25.07 4.34
CA GLN A 273 7.27 -25.21 2.88
C GLN A 273 6.40 -24.11 2.27
N LEU A 274 5.30 -23.75 2.93
CA LEU A 274 4.44 -22.66 2.48
C LEU A 274 5.15 -21.29 2.58
N ALA A 275 5.90 -21.04 3.66
CA ALA A 275 6.70 -19.84 3.81
C ALA A 275 7.73 -19.72 2.67
N ASP A 276 8.45 -20.79 2.37
CA ASP A 276 9.45 -20.84 1.30
C ASP A 276 8.79 -20.61 -0.09
N GLN A 277 7.61 -21.19 -0.32
CA GLN A 277 6.84 -20.99 -1.55
C GLN A 277 6.41 -19.53 -1.73
N LEU A 278 5.86 -18.92 -0.70
CA LEU A 278 5.45 -17.50 -0.73
C LEU A 278 6.66 -16.58 -0.93
N GLN A 279 7.80 -16.88 -0.32
CA GLN A 279 9.06 -16.15 -0.53
C GLN A 279 9.53 -16.23 -1.99
N GLN A 280 9.43 -17.39 -2.62
CA GLN A 280 9.76 -17.56 -4.04
C GLN A 280 8.81 -16.79 -4.94
N GLN A 281 7.50 -16.78 -4.65
CA GLN A 281 6.53 -15.98 -5.40
C GLN A 281 6.83 -14.48 -5.30
N GLN A 282 7.19 -14.00 -4.11
CA GLN A 282 7.57 -12.60 -3.89
C GLN A 282 8.81 -12.22 -4.72
N GLN A 283 9.85 -13.05 -4.69
CA GLN A 283 11.08 -12.81 -5.46
C GLN A 283 10.83 -12.81 -6.97
N ALA A 284 10.05 -13.77 -7.47
CA ALA A 284 9.68 -13.84 -8.88
C ALA A 284 8.87 -12.60 -9.34
N GLY A 285 8.01 -12.06 -8.48
CA GLY A 285 7.29 -10.81 -8.72
C GLY A 285 8.23 -9.61 -8.86
N ALA A 286 9.19 -9.46 -7.95
CA ALA A 286 10.18 -8.38 -7.97
C ALA A 286 11.08 -8.43 -9.23
N GLU A 287 11.50 -9.62 -9.66
CA GLU A 287 12.27 -9.80 -10.91
C GLU A 287 11.45 -9.41 -12.14
N GLN A 288 10.17 -9.76 -12.19
CA GLN A 288 9.29 -9.41 -13.31
C GLN A 288 9.07 -7.89 -13.38
N GLU A 289 8.86 -7.23 -12.25
CA GLU A 289 8.74 -5.77 -12.17
C GLU A 289 10.01 -5.08 -12.69
N SER A 290 11.18 -5.53 -12.24
CA SER A 290 12.48 -5.00 -12.70
C SER A 290 12.66 -5.15 -14.22
N ARG A 291 12.24 -6.27 -14.82
CA ARG A 291 12.29 -6.49 -16.27
C ARG A 291 11.35 -5.55 -17.04
N VAL A 292 10.13 -5.35 -16.53
CA VAL A 292 9.14 -4.44 -17.15
C VAL A 292 9.68 -3.00 -17.12
N ASN A 293 10.19 -2.55 -15.99
CA ASN A 293 10.77 -1.22 -15.85
C ASN A 293 11.96 -1.00 -16.77
N ALA A 294 12.84 -2.00 -16.95
CA ALA A 294 13.97 -1.95 -17.89
C ALA A 294 13.50 -1.89 -19.35
N GLN A 295 12.42 -2.59 -19.71
CA GLN A 295 11.85 -2.55 -21.07
C GLN A 295 11.19 -1.20 -21.36
N GLU A 296 10.46 -0.62 -20.41
CA GLU A 296 9.86 0.71 -20.54
C GLU A 296 10.94 1.78 -20.72
N LEU A 297 12.04 1.69 -19.94
CA LEU A 297 13.17 2.61 -20.07
C LEU A 297 13.83 2.50 -21.45
N ARG A 298 14.05 1.28 -22.00
CA ARG A 298 14.57 1.08 -23.35
C ARG A 298 13.66 1.70 -24.41
N ARG A 299 12.34 1.48 -24.31
CA ARG A 299 11.36 2.10 -25.23
C ARG A 299 11.40 3.62 -25.21
N LEU A 300 11.56 4.21 -24.02
CA LEU A 300 11.69 5.67 -23.89
C LEU A 300 12.98 6.17 -24.55
N LEU A 301 14.10 5.45 -24.41
CA LEU A 301 15.39 5.79 -25.04
C LEU A 301 15.39 5.59 -26.56
N GLU A 302 14.63 4.62 -27.09
CA GLU A 302 14.48 4.39 -28.53
C GLU A 302 13.59 5.44 -29.23
N ASN A 303 12.76 6.15 -28.47
CA ASN A 303 11.85 7.19 -28.97
C ASN A 303 12.39 8.63 -28.76
N LEU A 304 13.60 8.79 -28.23
CA LEU A 304 14.34 10.06 -28.14
C LEU A 304 15.31 10.21 -29.32
#